data_625da8c91bc1f3ddb45e998fd23e1542
#
_entry.id   625da8c91bc1f3ddb45e998fd23e1542
#
_cell.length_a   1.000
_cell.length_b   1.000
_cell.length_c   1.000
_cell.angle_alpha   90.00
_cell.angle_beta   90.00
_cell.angle_gamma   90.00
#
_symmetry.space_group_name_H-M   'P 1'
#
loop_
_entity.id
_entity.type
_entity.pdbx_description
1 polymer ?
#
loop_
_entity_poly.entity_id
_entity_poly.type
_entity_poly.pdbx_seq_one_letter_code
_entity_poly.pdbx_strand_id
1 'polypeptide(L)'
;MSDRIKRLAPSILAGNHANLADSLQIAESDGREWIHLDIMDGHFVPNLSFGPQTVADLRSHSPIFFDVHLMLEQPDRYIDPFIKAGADLISIHLEPEYDHSAALSKIRQAGIKNGIVINPDTPINGLIPLLDQVDLVLFMTVFPGFGGQKFIHEVLSKTEEISEIRKKQNLNFLIEVDGGVGPDHVKPCLDSGVDVLVAGTAYYKLDGFERKQFAEVVENS
;
A
#
# COMPACT_ATOMS: atom_id res chain seq x y z
N MET A 1 23.12 8.57 -3.43
CA MET A 1 21.86 7.85 -3.16
C MET A 1 20.92 8.91 -2.58
N SER A 2 19.74 9.16 -3.14
CA SER A 2 18.79 10.04 -2.46
C SER A 2 18.30 9.28 -1.23
N ASP A 3 18.51 9.84 -0.04
CA ASP A 3 17.96 9.33 1.22
C ASP A 3 16.43 9.45 1.14
N ARG A 4 15.78 8.48 0.50
CA ARG A 4 14.32 8.39 0.49
C ARG A 4 13.87 7.95 1.86
N ILE A 5 12.91 8.66 2.41
CA ILE A 5 12.34 8.34 3.71
C ILE A 5 11.68 6.96 3.63
N LYS A 6 12.10 6.04 4.49
CA LYS A 6 11.50 4.71 4.63
C LYS A 6 10.33 4.78 5.59
N ARG A 7 9.27 4.00 5.32
CA ARG A 7 8.04 4.02 6.12
C ARG A 7 7.53 2.61 6.40
N LEU A 8 7.02 2.44 7.59
CA LEU A 8 6.19 1.31 7.97
C LEU A 8 4.73 1.77 7.97
N ALA A 9 3.90 1.20 7.10
CA ALA A 9 2.47 1.46 6.99
C ALA A 9 1.67 0.27 7.57
N PRO A 10 1.06 0.39 8.75
CA PRO A 10 0.19 -0.67 9.25
C PRO A 10 -1.05 -0.85 8.37
N SER A 11 -1.38 -2.10 7.97
CA SER A 11 -2.65 -2.40 7.31
C SER A 11 -3.75 -2.62 8.33
N ILE A 12 -4.75 -1.75 8.33
CA ILE A 12 -5.88 -1.80 9.27
C ILE A 12 -6.79 -3.03 9.04
N LEU A 13 -6.64 -3.72 7.92
CA LEU A 13 -7.31 -4.99 7.64
C LEU A 13 -7.03 -6.05 8.73
N ALA A 14 -5.85 -6.00 9.35
CA ALA A 14 -5.48 -6.90 10.45
C ALA A 14 -5.93 -6.39 11.83
N GLY A 15 -6.56 -5.23 11.90
CA GLY A 15 -7.08 -4.65 13.13
C GLY A 15 -8.38 -5.29 13.60
N ASN A 16 -8.95 -4.73 14.65
CA ASN A 16 -10.26 -5.17 15.16
C ASN A 16 -11.38 -4.54 14.33
N HIS A 17 -12.03 -5.32 13.46
CA HIS A 17 -13.10 -4.85 12.58
C HIS A 17 -14.34 -4.35 13.32
N ALA A 18 -14.55 -4.77 14.57
CA ALA A 18 -15.62 -4.23 15.41
C ALA A 18 -15.27 -2.85 16.00
N ASN A 19 -13.99 -2.46 15.97
CA ASN A 19 -13.50 -1.18 16.48
C ASN A 19 -12.21 -0.75 15.75
N LEU A 20 -12.34 -0.36 14.48
CA LEU A 20 -11.20 0.05 13.65
C LEU A 20 -10.56 1.36 14.12
N ALA A 21 -11.33 2.24 14.76
CA ALA A 21 -10.81 3.50 15.29
C ALA A 21 -9.73 3.26 16.36
N ASP A 22 -9.88 2.25 17.23
CA ASP A 22 -8.83 1.88 18.20
C ASP A 22 -7.57 1.36 17.50
N SER A 23 -7.73 0.57 16.43
CA SER A 23 -6.61 0.07 15.64
C SER A 23 -5.85 1.20 14.95
N LEU A 24 -6.56 2.21 14.45
CA LEU A 24 -5.99 3.45 13.90
C LEU A 24 -5.23 4.23 14.97
N GLN A 25 -5.82 4.38 16.17
CA GLN A 25 -5.20 5.10 17.27
C GLN A 25 -3.92 4.40 17.80
N ILE A 26 -3.86 3.06 17.73
CA ILE A 26 -2.63 2.31 18.03
C ILE A 26 -1.51 2.74 17.08
N ALA A 27 -1.76 2.77 15.77
CA ALA A 27 -0.76 3.18 14.79
C ALA A 27 -0.29 4.63 15.03
N GLU A 28 -1.19 5.57 15.30
CA GLU A 28 -0.84 6.95 15.62
C GLU A 28 -0.02 7.08 16.92
N SER A 29 -0.41 6.34 17.96
CA SER A 29 0.31 6.35 19.24
C SER A 29 1.73 5.79 19.15
N ASP A 30 1.95 4.89 18.17
CA ASP A 30 3.27 4.36 17.85
C ASP A 30 4.06 5.31 16.91
N GLY A 31 3.48 6.46 16.53
CA GLY A 31 4.12 7.47 15.67
C GLY A 31 4.10 7.11 14.18
N ARG A 32 3.19 6.26 13.73
CA ARG A 32 3.07 5.94 12.29
C ARG A 32 2.49 7.13 11.54
N GLU A 33 3.08 7.44 10.39
CA GLU A 33 2.63 8.53 9.54
C GLU A 33 1.60 8.08 8.51
N TRP A 34 1.59 6.78 8.17
CA TRP A 34 0.71 6.16 7.18
C TRP A 34 -0.11 5.03 7.77
N ILE A 35 -1.31 4.85 7.24
CA ILE A 35 -2.16 3.68 7.47
C ILE A 35 -2.62 3.14 6.12
N HIS A 36 -2.50 1.83 5.91
CA HIS A 36 -2.91 1.16 4.70
C HIS A 36 -4.32 0.58 4.85
N LEU A 37 -5.17 0.84 3.84
CA LEU A 37 -6.59 0.46 3.85
C LEU A 37 -6.88 -0.43 2.63
N ASP A 38 -6.99 -1.73 2.88
CA ASP A 38 -7.27 -2.76 1.88
C ASP A 38 -8.75 -2.81 1.53
N ILE A 39 -9.15 -2.40 0.33
CA ILE A 39 -10.53 -2.38 -0.15
C ILE A 39 -10.77 -3.54 -1.10
N MET A 40 -11.72 -4.41 -0.75
CA MET A 40 -12.01 -5.67 -1.47
C MET A 40 -13.49 -5.78 -1.81
N ASP A 41 -13.82 -6.22 -3.03
CA ASP A 41 -15.19 -6.28 -3.56
C ASP A 41 -15.78 -7.70 -3.69
N GLY A 42 -15.00 -8.75 -3.39
CA GLY A 42 -15.43 -10.13 -3.57
C GLY A 42 -15.48 -10.60 -5.02
N HIS A 43 -15.01 -9.80 -5.99
CA HIS A 43 -14.93 -10.10 -7.41
C HIS A 43 -13.47 -10.21 -7.86
N PHE A 44 -12.71 -9.14 -7.74
CA PHE A 44 -11.27 -9.17 -8.03
C PHE A 44 -10.50 -10.08 -7.07
N VAL A 45 -10.90 -10.10 -5.80
CA VAL A 45 -10.37 -10.99 -4.76
C VAL A 45 -11.51 -11.71 -4.05
N PRO A 46 -11.32 -12.96 -3.55
CA PRO A 46 -12.39 -13.77 -2.92
C PRO A 46 -12.66 -13.36 -1.46
N ASN A 47 -12.70 -12.06 -1.16
CA ASN A 47 -12.97 -11.52 0.16
C ASN A 47 -13.65 -10.15 0.05
N LEU A 48 -14.30 -9.72 1.13
CA LEU A 48 -14.91 -8.40 1.32
C LEU A 48 -14.25 -7.70 2.50
N SER A 49 -14.00 -6.40 2.39
CA SER A 49 -13.43 -5.63 3.52
C SER A 49 -14.26 -4.38 3.82
N PHE A 50 -13.79 -3.22 3.42
CA PHE A 50 -14.35 -1.91 3.77
C PHE A 50 -14.94 -1.19 2.55
N GLY A 51 -15.84 -0.23 2.83
CA GLY A 51 -16.35 0.68 1.81
C GLY A 51 -15.94 2.14 2.09
N PRO A 52 -16.30 3.07 1.17
CA PRO A 52 -15.99 4.49 1.33
C PRO A 52 -16.52 5.10 2.64
N GLN A 53 -17.66 4.62 3.16
CA GLN A 53 -18.20 5.10 4.43
C GLN A 53 -17.27 4.80 5.60
N THR A 54 -16.70 3.59 5.65
CA THR A 54 -15.74 3.23 6.71
C THR A 54 -14.49 4.12 6.66
N VAL A 55 -13.98 4.41 5.45
CA VAL A 55 -12.83 5.32 5.27
C VAL A 55 -13.17 6.73 5.73
N ALA A 56 -14.36 7.24 5.39
CA ALA A 56 -14.83 8.56 5.82
C ALA A 56 -14.99 8.67 7.35
N ASP A 57 -15.53 7.63 7.97
CA ASP A 57 -15.70 7.58 9.43
C ASP A 57 -14.30 7.55 10.10
N LEU A 58 -13.37 6.73 9.64
CA LEU A 58 -11.99 6.70 10.14
C LEU A 58 -11.27 8.03 9.93
N ARG A 59 -11.47 8.70 8.80
CA ARG A 59 -10.89 10.03 8.53
C ARG A 59 -11.27 11.06 9.59
N SER A 60 -12.48 10.97 10.14
CA SER A 60 -12.93 11.88 11.19
C SER A 60 -12.18 11.73 12.51
N HIS A 61 -11.51 10.57 12.72
CA HIS A 61 -10.77 10.24 13.93
C HIS A 61 -9.26 10.55 13.84
N SER A 62 -8.71 10.77 12.63
CA SER A 62 -7.25 10.85 12.47
C SER A 62 -6.81 11.66 11.26
N PRO A 63 -5.79 12.52 11.40
CA PRO A 63 -5.13 13.20 10.28
C PRO A 63 -4.05 12.36 9.59
N ILE A 64 -3.75 11.12 10.04
CA ILE A 64 -2.74 10.23 9.47
C ILE A 64 -2.95 10.04 7.97
N PHE A 65 -1.89 9.82 7.21
CA PHE A 65 -1.97 9.63 5.77
C PHE A 65 -2.69 8.31 5.43
N PHE A 66 -3.81 8.40 4.68
CA PHE A 66 -4.62 7.25 4.25
C PHE A 66 -4.18 6.77 2.88
N ASP A 67 -3.46 5.67 2.86
CA ASP A 67 -3.06 4.92 1.68
C ASP A 67 -4.16 3.88 1.37
N VAL A 68 -4.98 4.16 0.36
CA VAL A 68 -6.17 3.36 0.01
C VAL A 68 -5.86 2.47 -1.17
N HIS A 69 -5.81 1.17 -0.93
CA HIS A 69 -5.52 0.14 -1.91
C HIS A 69 -6.81 -0.52 -2.43
N LEU A 70 -7.12 -0.31 -3.71
CA LEU A 70 -8.35 -0.79 -4.33
C LEU A 70 -8.14 -2.14 -5.03
N MET A 71 -8.48 -3.23 -4.37
CA MET A 71 -8.56 -4.60 -4.89
C MET A 71 -9.98 -4.85 -5.45
N LEU A 72 -10.33 -4.16 -6.53
CA LEU A 72 -11.67 -4.12 -7.12
C LEU A 72 -11.59 -4.53 -8.61
N GLU A 73 -12.63 -5.20 -9.10
CA GLU A 73 -12.75 -5.53 -10.54
C GLU A 73 -12.94 -4.29 -11.42
N GLN A 74 -13.58 -3.24 -10.89
CA GLN A 74 -13.84 -1.98 -11.62
C GLN A 74 -13.46 -0.77 -10.72
N PRO A 75 -12.17 -0.55 -10.43
CA PRO A 75 -11.73 0.47 -9.47
C PRO A 75 -12.06 1.90 -9.94
N ASP A 76 -12.07 2.16 -11.25
CA ASP A 76 -12.37 3.46 -11.86
C ASP A 76 -13.73 4.04 -11.44
N ARG A 77 -14.70 3.17 -11.11
CA ARG A 77 -16.03 3.58 -10.61
C ARG A 77 -16.00 4.07 -9.17
N TYR A 78 -14.99 3.69 -8.39
CA TYR A 78 -14.90 3.96 -6.96
C TYR A 78 -13.91 5.05 -6.59
N ILE A 79 -13.13 5.57 -7.54
CA ILE A 79 -12.16 6.66 -7.31
C ILE A 79 -12.83 7.86 -6.62
N ASP A 80 -13.91 8.42 -7.18
CA ASP A 80 -14.58 9.58 -6.59
C ASP A 80 -15.15 9.34 -5.18
N PRO A 81 -15.80 8.18 -4.89
CA PRO A 81 -16.21 7.83 -3.54
C PRO A 81 -15.06 7.83 -2.53
N PHE A 82 -13.88 7.28 -2.87
CA PHE A 82 -12.74 7.24 -1.95
C PHE A 82 -12.02 8.58 -1.82
N ILE A 83 -11.96 9.39 -2.89
CA ILE A 83 -11.51 10.79 -2.80
C ILE A 83 -12.37 11.56 -1.78
N LYS A 84 -13.70 11.46 -1.89
CA LYS A 84 -14.64 12.11 -0.98
C LYS A 84 -14.55 11.58 0.45
N ALA A 85 -14.18 10.31 0.61
CA ALA A 85 -13.97 9.70 1.90
C ALA A 85 -12.68 10.16 2.60
N GLY A 86 -11.79 10.87 1.90
CA GLY A 86 -10.59 11.46 2.46
C GLY A 86 -9.33 10.60 2.29
N ALA A 87 -9.24 9.81 1.22
CA ALA A 87 -8.00 9.16 0.82
C ALA A 87 -6.93 10.22 0.49
N ASP A 88 -5.68 9.99 0.92
CA ASP A 88 -4.53 10.82 0.55
C ASP A 88 -3.78 10.21 -0.64
N LEU A 89 -3.87 8.88 -0.80
CA LEU A 89 -3.37 8.12 -1.93
C LEU A 89 -4.40 7.05 -2.30
N ILE A 90 -4.57 6.81 -3.60
CA ILE A 90 -5.37 5.68 -4.11
C ILE A 90 -4.50 4.86 -5.05
N SER A 91 -4.30 3.57 -4.71
CA SER A 91 -3.61 2.58 -5.52
C SER A 91 -4.61 1.66 -6.22
N ILE A 92 -4.44 1.45 -7.53
CA ILE A 92 -5.32 0.65 -8.39
C ILE A 92 -4.54 -0.47 -9.09
N HIS A 93 -5.13 -1.65 -9.19
CA HIS A 93 -4.51 -2.80 -9.82
C HIS A 93 -4.40 -2.67 -11.34
N LEU A 94 -3.29 -3.22 -11.89
CA LEU A 94 -3.03 -3.28 -13.33
C LEU A 94 -3.83 -4.37 -14.03
N GLU A 95 -4.21 -5.44 -13.32
CA GLU A 95 -4.81 -6.64 -13.92
C GLU A 95 -6.23 -6.46 -14.46
N PRO A 96 -7.16 -5.71 -13.83
CA PRO A 96 -8.50 -5.50 -14.36
C PRO A 96 -8.49 -4.65 -15.64
N GLU A 97 -9.44 -4.93 -16.54
CA GLU A 97 -9.56 -4.22 -17.83
C GLU A 97 -10.28 -2.86 -17.67
N TYR A 98 -9.55 -1.76 -17.69
CA TYR A 98 -10.07 -0.38 -17.75
C TYR A 98 -8.95 0.56 -18.26
N ASP A 99 -9.26 1.83 -18.48
CA ASP A 99 -8.25 2.83 -18.85
C ASP A 99 -7.44 3.27 -17.61
N HIS A 100 -6.30 2.62 -17.37
CA HIS A 100 -5.42 2.89 -16.24
C HIS A 100 -4.90 4.33 -16.25
N SER A 101 -4.49 4.86 -17.42
CA SER A 101 -3.97 6.23 -17.53
C SER A 101 -5.05 7.26 -17.21
N ALA A 102 -6.28 7.06 -17.67
CA ALA A 102 -7.41 7.94 -17.34
C ALA A 102 -7.72 7.89 -15.84
N ALA A 103 -7.72 6.69 -15.23
CA ALA A 103 -7.95 6.51 -13.80
C ALA A 103 -6.87 7.18 -12.94
N LEU A 104 -5.58 6.97 -13.25
CA LEU A 104 -4.44 7.61 -12.57
C LEU A 104 -4.50 9.14 -12.72
N SER A 105 -4.82 9.64 -13.93
CA SER A 105 -4.98 11.07 -14.18
C SER A 105 -6.12 11.68 -13.36
N LYS A 106 -7.25 10.97 -13.24
CA LYS A 106 -8.41 11.38 -12.45
C LYS A 106 -8.06 11.54 -10.96
N ILE A 107 -7.32 10.59 -10.38
CA ILE A 107 -6.85 10.66 -8.99
C ILE A 107 -5.95 11.88 -8.80
N ARG A 108 -4.98 12.07 -9.68
CA ARG A 108 -4.05 13.22 -9.63
C ARG A 108 -4.76 14.57 -9.79
N GLN A 109 -5.76 14.68 -10.66
CA GLN A 109 -6.54 15.90 -10.86
C GLN A 109 -7.36 16.28 -9.62
N ALA A 110 -7.70 15.33 -8.77
CA ALA A 110 -8.34 15.60 -7.48
C ALA A 110 -7.37 16.12 -6.40
N GLY A 111 -6.06 16.22 -6.72
CA GLY A 111 -5.05 16.75 -5.82
C GLY A 111 -4.50 15.73 -4.80
N ILE A 112 -4.81 14.44 -4.97
CA ILE A 112 -4.28 13.36 -4.13
C ILE A 112 -3.28 12.50 -4.91
N LYS A 113 -2.47 11.70 -4.20
CA LYS A 113 -1.49 10.82 -4.81
C LYS A 113 -2.14 9.61 -5.47
N ASN A 114 -1.51 9.11 -6.53
CA ASN A 114 -1.96 7.91 -7.22
C ASN A 114 -0.90 6.80 -7.19
N GLY A 115 -1.36 5.56 -7.22
CA GLY A 115 -0.51 4.38 -7.26
C GLY A 115 -1.01 3.34 -8.24
N ILE A 116 -0.09 2.52 -8.74
CA ILE A 116 -0.38 1.33 -9.54
C ILE A 116 0.12 0.08 -8.82
N VAL A 117 -0.66 -1.00 -8.87
CA VAL A 117 -0.41 -2.24 -8.13
C VAL A 117 -0.30 -3.40 -9.09
N ILE A 118 0.58 -4.36 -8.79
CA ILE A 118 0.62 -5.66 -9.49
C ILE A 118 0.67 -6.84 -8.52
N ASN A 119 0.05 -7.94 -8.96
CA ASN A 119 0.08 -9.23 -8.27
C ASN A 119 1.47 -9.92 -8.39
N PRO A 120 1.74 -10.94 -7.54
CA PRO A 120 3.03 -11.61 -7.54
C PRO A 120 3.42 -12.25 -8.86
N ASP A 121 2.46 -12.72 -9.66
CA ASP A 121 2.67 -13.37 -10.95
C ASP A 121 2.56 -12.42 -12.15
N THR A 122 2.07 -11.19 -11.97
CA THR A 122 1.94 -10.20 -13.05
C THR A 122 3.31 -9.68 -13.49
N PRO A 123 3.66 -9.75 -14.79
CA PRO A 123 4.91 -9.20 -15.30
C PRO A 123 4.96 -7.67 -15.20
N ILE A 124 6.15 -7.13 -14.93
CA ILE A 124 6.34 -5.66 -14.80
C ILE A 124 6.21 -4.88 -16.12
N ASN A 125 6.21 -5.55 -17.26
CA ASN A 125 6.18 -4.89 -18.58
C ASN A 125 4.99 -3.95 -18.74
N GLY A 126 3.84 -4.28 -18.14
CA GLY A 126 2.65 -3.42 -18.14
C GLY A 126 2.77 -2.17 -17.29
N LEU A 127 3.67 -2.16 -16.29
CA LEU A 127 3.94 -0.97 -15.45
C LEU A 127 4.76 0.07 -16.19
N ILE A 128 5.73 -0.35 -17.03
CA ILE A 128 6.75 0.53 -17.61
C ILE A 128 6.15 1.77 -18.29
N PRO A 129 5.07 1.67 -19.10
CA PRO A 129 4.44 2.83 -19.73
C PRO A 129 3.74 3.79 -18.78
N LEU A 130 3.52 3.39 -17.50
CA LEU A 130 2.78 4.15 -16.50
C LEU A 130 3.68 4.79 -15.43
N LEU A 131 4.98 4.45 -15.40
CA LEU A 131 5.88 4.84 -14.31
C LEU A 131 6.09 6.35 -14.16
N ASP A 132 5.94 7.12 -15.22
CA ASP A 132 5.99 8.59 -15.19
C ASP A 132 4.66 9.24 -14.76
N GLN A 133 3.60 8.42 -14.66
CA GLN A 133 2.25 8.85 -14.31
C GLN A 133 1.88 8.55 -12.86
N VAL A 134 2.76 7.91 -12.07
CA VAL A 134 2.44 7.45 -10.72
C VAL A 134 3.31 8.10 -9.65
N ASP A 135 2.75 8.23 -8.45
CA ASP A 135 3.45 8.62 -7.23
C ASP A 135 3.94 7.40 -6.44
N LEU A 136 3.35 6.21 -6.70
CA LEU A 136 3.66 4.97 -6.00
C LEU A 136 3.45 3.74 -6.90
N VAL A 137 4.35 2.76 -6.77
CA VAL A 137 4.20 1.41 -7.34
C VAL A 137 4.17 0.41 -6.20
N LEU A 138 3.04 -0.28 -6.05
CA LEU A 138 2.84 -1.31 -5.03
C LEU A 138 3.01 -2.72 -5.64
N PHE A 139 3.83 -3.52 -5.01
CA PHE A 139 4.02 -4.93 -5.33
C PHE A 139 3.35 -5.80 -4.26
N MET A 140 2.39 -6.60 -4.67
CA MET A 140 1.84 -7.62 -3.79
C MET A 140 2.89 -8.71 -3.55
N THR A 141 3.21 -8.96 -2.29
CA THR A 141 4.12 -10.04 -1.86
C THR A 141 3.38 -11.26 -1.34
N VAL A 142 2.07 -11.27 -1.53
CA VAL A 142 1.14 -12.41 -1.41
C VAL A 142 0.08 -12.27 -2.50
N PHE A 143 -0.66 -13.32 -2.82
CA PHE A 143 -1.88 -13.16 -3.61
C PHE A 143 -2.93 -12.43 -2.78
N PRO A 144 -3.50 -11.30 -3.28
CA PRO A 144 -4.39 -10.46 -2.50
C PRO A 144 -5.68 -11.18 -2.08
N GLY A 145 -6.31 -10.70 -1.00
CA GLY A 145 -7.59 -11.21 -0.49
C GLY A 145 -7.59 -11.58 0.98
N PHE A 146 -6.51 -12.11 1.54
CA PHE A 146 -6.46 -12.52 2.95
C PHE A 146 -5.16 -12.09 3.64
N GLY A 147 -5.26 -11.65 4.90
CA GLY A 147 -4.09 -11.38 5.73
C GLY A 147 -3.40 -12.65 6.26
N GLY A 148 -2.18 -12.48 6.77
CA GLY A 148 -1.43 -13.56 7.44
C GLY A 148 -0.84 -14.63 6.53
N GLN A 149 -0.77 -14.39 5.22
CA GLN A 149 -0.13 -15.26 4.24
C GLN A 149 1.40 -15.19 4.34
N LYS A 150 2.08 -16.18 3.76
CA LYS A 150 3.53 -16.24 3.71
C LYS A 150 4.07 -15.32 2.60
N PHE A 151 5.09 -14.53 2.93
CA PHE A 151 5.77 -13.62 2.00
C PHE A 151 6.39 -14.38 0.81
N ILE A 152 6.19 -13.87 -0.40
CA ILE A 152 6.72 -14.39 -1.67
C ILE A 152 7.99 -13.61 -2.02
N HIS A 153 9.15 -14.19 -1.70
CA HIS A 153 10.47 -13.54 -1.86
C HIS A 153 10.83 -13.23 -3.32
N GLU A 154 10.31 -14.01 -4.26
CA GLU A 154 10.58 -13.86 -5.70
C GLU A 154 10.12 -12.50 -6.25
N VAL A 155 9.16 -11.86 -5.59
CA VAL A 155 8.67 -10.52 -5.95
C VAL A 155 9.77 -9.46 -5.80
N LEU A 156 10.72 -9.65 -4.89
CA LEU A 156 11.80 -8.67 -4.66
C LEU A 156 12.67 -8.45 -5.89
N SER A 157 12.80 -9.43 -6.78
CA SER A 157 13.50 -9.22 -8.06
C SER A 157 12.80 -8.20 -8.96
N LYS A 158 11.47 -8.10 -8.88
CA LYS A 158 10.69 -7.10 -9.61
C LYS A 158 10.86 -5.70 -9.00
N THR A 159 10.91 -5.61 -7.66
CA THR A 159 11.16 -4.33 -6.98
C THR A 159 12.56 -3.80 -7.31
N GLU A 160 13.58 -4.67 -7.36
CA GLU A 160 14.94 -4.33 -7.78
C GLU A 160 14.95 -3.76 -9.22
N GLU A 161 14.31 -4.45 -10.16
CA GLU A 161 14.25 -4.03 -11.56
C GLU A 161 13.55 -2.67 -11.71
N ILE A 162 12.42 -2.47 -11.06
CA ILE A 162 11.71 -1.18 -11.08
C ILE A 162 12.51 -0.08 -10.35
N SER A 163 13.23 -0.41 -9.28
CA SER A 163 14.14 0.53 -8.60
C SER A 163 15.28 0.99 -9.53
N GLU A 164 15.85 0.08 -10.32
CA GLU A 164 16.88 0.43 -11.31
C GLU A 164 16.32 1.29 -12.46
N ILE A 165 15.11 0.98 -12.96
CA ILE A 165 14.43 1.81 -13.97
C ILE A 165 14.16 3.20 -13.39
N ARG A 166 13.64 3.30 -12.16
CA ARG A 166 13.41 4.57 -11.45
C ARG A 166 14.66 5.42 -11.37
N LYS A 167 15.80 4.85 -10.98
CA LYS A 167 17.09 5.54 -10.91
C LYS A 167 17.57 5.99 -12.29
N LYS A 168 17.56 5.07 -13.25
CA LYS A 168 18.06 5.29 -14.62
C LYS A 168 17.27 6.38 -15.37
N GLN A 169 15.98 6.45 -15.16
CA GLN A 169 15.09 7.43 -15.81
C GLN A 169 14.84 8.68 -14.96
N ASN A 170 15.44 8.76 -13.75
CA ASN A 170 15.24 9.85 -12.79
C ASN A 170 13.76 10.09 -12.45
N LEU A 171 13.00 9.00 -12.24
CA LEU A 171 11.60 9.07 -11.86
C LEU A 171 11.45 9.20 -10.34
N ASN A 172 10.34 9.79 -9.92
CA ASN A 172 10.13 10.13 -8.50
C ASN A 172 8.85 9.51 -7.93
N PHE A 173 8.71 8.20 -8.01
CA PHE A 173 7.67 7.43 -7.32
C PHE A 173 8.26 6.64 -6.16
N LEU A 174 7.41 6.27 -5.19
CA LEU A 174 7.74 5.34 -4.11
C LEU A 174 7.52 3.89 -4.57
N ILE A 175 8.31 2.98 -4.03
CA ILE A 175 8.11 1.53 -4.18
C ILE A 175 7.58 0.99 -2.85
N GLU A 176 6.45 0.33 -2.91
CA GLU A 176 5.77 -0.26 -1.77
C GLU A 176 5.63 -1.77 -1.93
N VAL A 177 5.61 -2.49 -0.82
CA VAL A 177 5.29 -3.93 -0.76
C VAL A 177 4.19 -4.18 0.25
N ASP A 178 3.24 -5.06 -0.10
CA ASP A 178 2.16 -5.51 0.77
C ASP A 178 1.97 -7.01 0.72
N GLY A 179 1.91 -7.61 1.90
CA GLY A 179 1.58 -9.00 2.11
C GLY A 179 2.68 -9.82 2.81
N GLY A 180 2.36 -10.36 3.98
CA GLY A 180 3.25 -11.23 4.74
C GLY A 180 4.49 -10.56 5.32
N VAL A 181 4.56 -9.22 5.27
CA VAL A 181 5.70 -8.44 5.76
C VAL A 181 5.80 -8.51 7.29
N GLY A 182 6.96 -8.85 7.79
CA GLY A 182 7.32 -8.86 9.21
C GLY A 182 8.76 -8.38 9.42
N PRO A 183 9.26 -8.32 10.67
CA PRO A 183 10.60 -7.83 10.98
C PRO A 183 11.72 -8.48 10.15
N ASP A 184 11.63 -9.79 9.89
CA ASP A 184 12.66 -10.53 9.13
C ASP A 184 12.70 -10.14 7.64
N HIS A 185 11.66 -9.49 7.12
CA HIS A 185 11.57 -9.07 5.71
C HIS A 185 12.07 -7.64 5.48
N VAL A 186 12.33 -6.84 6.55
CA VAL A 186 12.74 -5.44 6.42
C VAL A 186 13.98 -5.31 5.56
N LYS A 187 15.08 -5.95 5.98
CA LYS A 187 16.34 -5.81 5.26
C LYS A 187 16.27 -6.27 3.79
N PRO A 188 15.72 -7.44 3.44
CA PRO A 188 15.56 -7.83 2.04
C PRO A 188 14.73 -6.83 1.21
N CYS A 189 13.64 -6.30 1.76
CA CYS A 189 12.82 -5.31 1.08
C CYS A 189 13.58 -4.00 0.82
N LEU A 190 14.28 -3.47 1.84
CA LEU A 190 15.04 -2.24 1.69
C LEU A 190 16.23 -2.39 0.72
N ASP A 191 16.92 -3.52 0.77
CA ASP A 191 18.01 -3.85 -0.17
C ASP A 191 17.52 -3.91 -1.63
N SER A 192 16.26 -4.33 -1.87
CA SER A 192 15.63 -4.35 -3.20
C SER A 192 15.08 -3.00 -3.67
N GLY A 193 15.23 -1.94 -2.87
CA GLY A 193 14.84 -0.58 -3.22
C GLY A 193 13.42 -0.17 -2.82
N VAL A 194 12.77 -0.94 -1.94
CA VAL A 194 11.47 -0.61 -1.36
C VAL A 194 11.59 0.61 -0.44
N ASP A 195 10.59 1.47 -0.46
CA ASP A 195 10.49 2.68 0.34
C ASP A 195 9.40 2.55 1.44
N VAL A 196 8.31 1.81 1.17
CA VAL A 196 7.18 1.65 2.09
C VAL A 196 6.90 0.16 2.30
N LEU A 197 6.82 -0.27 3.55
CA LEU A 197 6.51 -1.63 3.94
C LEU A 197 5.13 -1.67 4.61
N VAL A 198 4.17 -2.38 4.00
CA VAL A 198 2.86 -2.59 4.59
C VAL A 198 2.90 -3.82 5.50
N ALA A 199 2.53 -3.65 6.77
CA ALA A 199 2.51 -4.73 7.75
C ALA A 199 1.14 -4.81 8.46
N GLY A 200 0.40 -5.87 8.20
CA GLY A 200 -0.88 -6.13 8.86
C GLY A 200 -0.75 -6.99 10.11
N THR A 201 -0.95 -8.29 9.94
CA THR A 201 -0.96 -9.28 11.04
C THR A 201 0.32 -9.25 11.89
N ALA A 202 1.48 -9.08 11.26
CA ALA A 202 2.74 -8.98 11.98
C ALA A 202 2.77 -7.75 12.90
N TYR A 203 2.26 -6.60 12.44
CA TYR A 203 2.23 -5.37 13.24
C TYR A 203 1.27 -5.49 14.44
N TYR A 204 0.00 -5.82 14.21
CA TYR A 204 -1.04 -5.81 15.26
C TYR A 204 -0.93 -6.96 16.27
N LYS A 205 -0.12 -8.00 16.00
CA LYS A 205 0.19 -9.06 16.99
C LYS A 205 1.33 -8.71 17.94
N LEU A 206 2.17 -7.75 17.60
CA LEU A 206 3.26 -7.28 18.44
C LEU A 206 2.74 -6.41 19.58
N ASP A 207 3.46 -6.37 20.70
CA ASP A 207 3.20 -5.38 21.73
C ASP A 207 3.73 -3.99 21.33
N GLY A 208 3.43 -2.95 22.14
CA GLY A 208 3.79 -1.58 21.80
C GLY A 208 5.30 -1.34 21.71
N PHE A 209 6.11 -2.07 22.46
CA PHE A 209 7.57 -1.95 22.41
C PHE A 209 8.12 -2.60 21.12
N GLU A 210 7.65 -3.81 20.81
CA GLU A 210 8.04 -4.55 19.61
C GLU A 210 7.64 -3.81 18.32
N ARG A 211 6.42 -3.19 18.30
CA ARG A 211 5.97 -2.38 17.15
C ARG A 211 6.88 -1.18 16.90
N LYS A 212 7.32 -0.49 17.97
CA LYS A 212 8.26 0.62 17.84
C LYS A 212 9.62 0.16 17.35
N GLN A 213 10.15 -0.95 17.87
CA GLN A 213 11.40 -1.53 17.35
C GLN A 213 11.29 -1.90 15.88
N PHE A 214 10.17 -2.52 15.47
CA PHE A 214 9.94 -2.85 14.05
C PHE A 214 9.99 -1.60 13.17
N ALA A 215 9.32 -0.53 13.57
CA ALA A 215 9.32 0.73 12.86
C ALA A 215 10.70 1.40 12.81
N GLU A 216 11.41 1.42 13.92
CA GLU A 216 12.77 1.97 13.99
C GLU A 216 13.73 1.26 13.02
N VAL A 217 13.62 -0.06 12.88
CA VAL A 217 14.44 -0.83 11.93
C VAL A 217 14.12 -0.42 10.49
N VAL A 218 12.85 -0.13 10.15
CA VAL A 218 12.46 0.33 8.81
C VAL A 218 12.93 1.76 8.55
N GLU A 219 12.71 2.67 9.50
CA GLU A 219 12.81 4.12 9.29
C GLU A 219 14.23 4.66 9.44
N ASN A 220 15.11 3.93 10.15
CA ASN A 220 16.54 4.30 10.36
C ASN A 220 17.51 3.54 9.42
N SER A 221 17.01 2.86 8.39
CA SER A 221 17.82 2.05 7.49
C SER A 221 18.19 2.73 6.18
#